data_97a1e9205eed2907edec626b5c60c020
#
_entry.id   97a1e9205eed2907edec626b5c60c020
#
_cell.length_a   1.000
_cell.length_b   1.000
_cell.length_c   1.000
_cell.angle_alpha   90.00
_cell.angle_beta   90.00
_cell.angle_gamma   90.00
#
_symmetry.space_group_name_H-M   'P 1'
#
loop_
_entity.id
_entity.type
_entity.pdbx_description
1 polymer ?
#
loop_
_entity_poly.entity_id
_entity_poly.type
_entity_poly.pdbx_seq_one_letter_code
_entity_poly.pdbx_strand_id
1 'polypeptide(L)'
;MAEGYLGSNRYYYTQDEQGSTVYITDKEQRIKNEYCYDAFGNVLDSREDVHNRITYTGQQFDGITNQYYLRARFYNPVIGRFTQKDSYRGDGLNLYAYCGSNPVVYCDPSGYADCKSKTSAHNEAINNTDYSSISAYRGIDVEKIPIEYRADPRLTTQMNFKGKDKSGINAAGWERNASKHFNELLDEHPKYWSETNVTRIDSGLVPIVDKDFIQHFPQYNDTVGDKLIHHHIGGGGQATAVPETLHKGFGGIHNVEKEIGIRGNDKLTDMAETLSKDYKH
;
A
#
# COMPACT_ATOMS: atom_id res chain seq x y z
N MET A 1 52.25 22.47 -8.95
CA MET A 1 50.96 22.81 -8.34
C MET A 1 50.20 21.50 -8.16
N ALA A 2 50.12 20.99 -6.95
CA ALA A 2 49.38 19.77 -6.66
C ALA A 2 47.93 20.18 -6.29
N GLU A 3 46.98 19.86 -7.13
CA GLU A 3 45.57 19.94 -6.80
C GLU A 3 45.27 18.89 -5.73
N GLY A 4 45.04 19.35 -4.52
CA GLY A 4 44.54 18.50 -3.44
C GLY A 4 43.11 18.06 -3.73
N TYR A 5 42.91 16.80 -4.07
CA TYR A 5 41.61 16.15 -4.03
C TYR A 5 41.13 16.15 -2.57
N LEU A 6 40.19 16.99 -2.23
CA LEU A 6 39.38 16.88 -1.02
C LEU A 6 38.59 15.58 -1.13
N GLY A 7 39.09 14.54 -0.44
CA GLY A 7 38.39 13.27 -0.35
C GLY A 7 36.99 13.51 0.19
N SER A 8 35.95 13.24 -0.60
CA SER A 8 34.59 13.31 -0.13
C SER A 8 34.36 12.28 0.96
N ASN A 9 34.17 12.74 2.20
CA ASN A 9 33.77 11.88 3.29
C ASN A 9 32.41 11.27 2.95
N ARG A 10 32.33 9.94 2.95
CA ARG A 10 31.05 9.22 2.77
C ARG A 10 30.51 8.86 4.13
N TYR A 11 29.21 9.11 4.29
CA TYR A 11 28.45 8.76 5.48
C TYR A 11 27.29 7.86 5.09
N TYR A 12 26.92 6.95 6.01
CA TYR A 12 25.88 5.96 5.83
C TYR A 12 24.82 6.19 6.90
N TYR A 13 23.55 6.21 6.47
CA TYR A 13 22.41 6.44 7.33
C TYR A 13 21.82 5.11 7.77
N THR A 14 21.59 4.95 9.05
CA THR A 14 20.78 3.88 9.64
C THR A 14 19.48 4.49 10.12
N GLN A 15 18.37 3.91 9.71
CA GLN A 15 17.02 4.40 9.99
C GLN A 15 16.26 3.38 10.84
N ASP A 16 15.27 3.87 11.59
CA ASP A 16 14.28 3.05 12.26
C ASP A 16 13.17 2.59 11.29
N GLU A 17 12.15 1.89 11.82
CA GLU A 17 11.02 1.37 11.06
C GLU A 17 10.14 2.47 10.44
N GLN A 18 10.23 3.70 10.95
CA GLN A 18 9.51 4.87 10.43
C GLN A 18 10.34 5.68 9.42
N GLY A 19 11.59 5.28 9.17
CA GLY A 19 12.51 6.00 8.31
C GLY A 19 13.22 7.16 8.99
N SER A 20 13.16 7.27 10.33
CA SER A 20 13.90 8.29 11.08
C SER A 20 15.38 7.89 11.17
N THR A 21 16.27 8.84 10.95
CA THR A 21 17.70 8.62 11.08
C THR A 21 18.05 8.41 12.55
N VAL A 22 18.55 7.22 12.92
CA VAL A 22 18.99 6.90 14.29
C VAL A 22 20.51 6.96 14.41
N TYR A 23 21.24 6.54 13.37
CA TYR A 23 22.69 6.64 13.34
C TYR A 23 23.20 7.16 11.99
N ILE A 24 24.31 7.90 12.04
CA ILE A 24 25.14 8.19 10.86
C ILE A 24 26.54 7.67 11.16
N THR A 25 27.08 6.84 10.25
CA THR A 25 28.40 6.25 10.40
C THR A 25 29.32 6.68 9.25
N ASP A 26 30.63 6.68 9.50
CA ASP A 26 31.65 6.83 8.47
C ASP A 26 31.94 5.49 7.76
N LYS A 27 32.87 5.50 6.80
CA LYS A 27 33.27 4.30 6.03
C LYS A 27 33.96 3.23 6.90
N GLU A 28 34.48 3.59 8.07
CA GLU A 28 35.05 2.70 9.05
C GLU A 28 34.02 2.22 10.09
N GLN A 29 32.71 2.45 9.85
CA GLN A 29 31.58 2.08 10.71
C GLN A 29 31.61 2.77 12.10
N ARG A 30 32.33 3.87 12.26
CA ARG A 30 32.31 4.65 13.49
C ARG A 30 31.10 5.55 13.50
N ILE A 31 30.33 5.53 14.60
CA ILE A 31 29.15 6.39 14.78
C ILE A 31 29.61 7.84 14.86
N LYS A 32 29.05 8.68 13.99
CA LYS A 32 29.26 10.12 13.91
C LYS A 32 28.09 10.89 14.50
N ASN A 33 26.89 10.44 14.20
CA ASN A 33 25.69 11.02 14.79
C ASN A 33 24.81 9.91 15.36
N GLU A 34 24.11 10.24 16.43
CA GLU A 34 23.13 9.40 17.09
C GLU A 34 21.93 10.25 17.48
N TYR A 35 20.72 9.72 17.30
CA TYR A 35 19.48 10.41 17.60
C TYR A 35 18.48 9.47 18.27
N CYS A 36 17.78 9.99 19.25
CA CYS A 36 16.64 9.34 19.90
C CYS A 36 15.43 10.28 19.85
N TYR A 37 14.27 9.76 19.41
CA TYR A 37 13.06 10.54 19.26
C TYR A 37 11.94 10.01 20.14
N ASP A 38 11.02 10.90 20.53
CA ASP A 38 9.71 10.44 20.96
C ASP A 38 8.81 10.09 19.77
N ALA A 39 7.59 9.60 20.07
CA ALA A 39 6.64 9.20 19.04
C ALA A 39 6.26 10.34 18.07
N PHE A 40 6.35 11.59 18.49
CA PHE A 40 6.02 12.76 17.67
C PHE A 40 7.23 13.42 17.02
N GLY A 41 8.43 12.85 17.18
CA GLY A 41 9.66 13.33 16.55
C GLY A 41 10.37 14.43 17.35
N ASN A 42 10.02 14.67 18.61
CA ASN A 42 10.88 15.45 19.46
C ASN A 42 12.18 14.71 19.72
N VAL A 43 13.30 15.39 19.54
CA VAL A 43 14.62 14.83 19.86
C VAL A 43 14.75 14.76 21.36
N LEU A 44 14.81 13.54 21.93
CA LEU A 44 15.01 13.30 23.36
C LEU A 44 16.48 13.35 23.73
N ASP A 45 17.34 12.84 22.84
CA ASP A 45 18.78 12.87 22.98
C ASP A 45 19.43 12.87 21.61
N SER A 46 20.55 13.55 21.45
CA SER A 46 21.32 13.57 20.21
C SER A 46 22.78 13.86 20.42
N ARG A 47 23.61 13.23 19.59
CA ARG A 47 25.00 13.54 19.40
C ARG A 47 25.27 13.76 17.93
N GLU A 48 25.85 14.90 17.58
CA GLU A 48 26.21 15.24 16.20
C GLU A 48 27.69 15.61 16.07
N ASP A 49 28.46 14.75 15.38
CA ASP A 49 29.83 15.06 14.96
C ASP A 49 29.85 15.61 13.52
N VAL A 50 28.77 15.41 12.75
CA VAL A 50 28.61 15.86 11.36
C VAL A 50 27.28 16.55 11.18
N HIS A 51 27.26 17.68 10.48
CA HIS A 51 26.02 18.39 10.22
C HIS A 51 25.02 17.51 9.43
N ASN A 52 23.81 17.34 9.96
CA ASN A 52 22.73 16.58 9.34
C ASN A 52 21.42 17.33 9.47
N ARG A 53 20.61 17.27 8.41
CA ARG A 53 19.27 17.85 8.38
C ARG A 53 18.17 16.82 8.18
N ILE A 54 18.53 15.57 7.81
CA ILE A 54 17.58 14.50 7.55
C ILE A 54 17.45 13.66 8.81
N THR A 55 16.35 13.79 9.51
CA THR A 55 16.17 13.23 10.84
C THR A 55 14.86 12.44 10.96
N TYR A 56 13.90 12.85 11.75
CA TYR A 56 12.65 12.13 12.00
C TYR A 56 11.86 11.85 10.72
N THR A 57 11.43 10.60 10.53
CA THR A 57 10.74 10.08 9.34
C THR A 57 11.39 10.46 7.98
N GLY A 58 12.72 10.64 7.99
CA GLY A 58 13.47 11.05 6.81
C GLY A 58 13.20 12.48 6.35
N GLN A 59 12.55 13.31 7.17
CA GLN A 59 12.23 14.69 6.83
C GLN A 59 13.34 15.66 7.21
N GLN A 60 13.31 16.82 6.55
CA GLN A 60 14.30 17.85 6.76
C GLN A 60 13.99 18.67 8.01
N PHE A 61 14.87 18.65 8.98
CA PHE A 61 14.77 19.47 10.20
C PHE A 61 15.33 20.86 9.97
N ASP A 62 14.57 21.86 10.35
CA ASP A 62 15.01 23.25 10.42
C ASP A 62 15.34 23.63 11.87
N GLY A 63 16.63 23.71 12.18
CA GLY A 63 17.12 24.03 13.53
C GLY A 63 16.87 25.49 13.95
N ILE A 64 16.42 26.37 13.06
CA ILE A 64 16.07 27.77 13.41
C ILE A 64 14.64 27.82 13.95
N THR A 65 13.71 27.14 13.30
CA THR A 65 12.29 27.11 13.69
C THR A 65 11.92 25.93 14.57
N ASN A 66 12.81 24.95 14.72
CA ASN A 66 12.58 23.66 15.37
C ASN A 66 11.38 22.93 14.78
N GLN A 67 11.26 22.93 13.46
CA GLN A 67 10.19 22.28 12.72
C GLN A 67 10.73 21.35 11.64
N TYR A 68 9.93 20.37 11.26
CA TYR A 68 10.20 19.51 10.12
C TYR A 68 9.53 20.06 8.88
N TYR A 69 10.27 20.14 7.78
CA TYR A 69 9.73 20.49 6.47
C TYR A 69 9.26 19.25 5.72
N LEU A 70 7.95 19.10 5.61
CA LEU A 70 7.28 17.99 4.91
C LEU A 70 6.80 18.44 3.52
N ARG A 71 7.61 19.15 2.78
CA ARG A 71 7.33 19.67 1.42
C ARG A 71 6.16 20.64 1.35
N ALA A 72 4.92 20.18 1.60
CA ALA A 72 3.74 21.04 1.53
C ALA A 72 3.51 21.87 2.80
N ARG A 73 3.89 21.34 3.96
CA ARG A 73 3.64 21.98 5.27
C ARG A 73 4.86 21.84 6.19
N PHE A 74 4.91 22.71 7.20
CA PHE A 74 5.83 22.56 8.31
C PHE A 74 5.13 21.88 9.48
N TYR A 75 5.81 20.88 10.05
CA TYR A 75 5.35 20.11 11.21
C TYR A 75 6.13 20.52 12.46
N ASN A 76 5.42 20.86 13.51
CA ASN A 76 6.01 21.18 14.80
C ASN A 76 5.85 19.97 15.76
N PRO A 77 6.96 19.28 16.10
CA PRO A 77 6.91 18.08 16.93
C PRO A 77 6.47 18.36 18.36
N VAL A 78 6.78 19.57 18.90
CA VAL A 78 6.45 19.95 20.27
C VAL A 78 4.94 19.98 20.52
N ILE A 79 4.18 20.45 19.52
CA ILE A 79 2.72 20.51 19.60
C ILE A 79 2.05 19.34 18.84
N GLY A 80 2.82 18.46 18.17
CA GLY A 80 2.34 17.31 17.43
C GLY A 80 1.43 17.66 16.25
N ARG A 81 1.64 18.81 15.59
CA ARG A 81 0.73 19.34 14.55
C ARG A 81 1.47 20.09 13.45
N PHE A 82 0.81 20.15 12.28
CA PHE A 82 1.19 21.09 11.23
C PHE A 82 0.95 22.53 11.67
N THR A 83 1.82 23.44 11.20
CA THR A 83 1.68 24.88 11.44
C THR A 83 0.83 25.58 10.38
N GLN A 84 0.57 24.91 9.25
CA GLN A 84 -0.33 25.37 8.19
C GLN A 84 -1.54 24.45 8.10
N LYS A 85 -2.67 25.05 7.73
CA LYS A 85 -3.92 24.36 7.44
C LYS A 85 -3.78 23.48 6.20
N ASP A 86 -4.32 22.28 6.24
CA ASP A 86 -4.39 21.41 5.07
C ASP A 86 -5.26 22.03 3.98
N SER A 87 -4.78 21.97 2.76
CA SER A 87 -5.57 22.31 1.56
C SER A 87 -6.48 21.15 1.14
N TYR A 88 -6.14 19.92 1.52
CA TYR A 88 -6.95 18.73 1.32
C TYR A 88 -7.90 18.52 2.51
N ARG A 89 -9.18 18.25 2.24
CA ARG A 89 -10.22 18.09 3.27
C ARG A 89 -10.61 16.65 3.53
N GLY A 90 -9.86 15.68 2.98
CA GLY A 90 -10.18 14.25 3.06
C GLY A 90 -9.75 13.57 4.36
N ASP A 91 -8.81 14.15 5.11
CA ASP A 91 -8.19 13.52 6.29
C ASP A 91 -8.88 13.88 7.62
N GLY A 92 -10.19 14.13 7.57
CA GLY A 92 -10.99 14.41 8.76
C GLY A 92 -11.24 15.90 9.05
N LEU A 93 -11.81 16.17 10.24
CA LEU A 93 -12.24 17.53 10.62
C LEU A 93 -11.09 18.41 11.13
N ASN A 94 -9.97 17.83 11.58
CA ASN A 94 -8.83 18.58 12.11
C ASN A 94 -7.76 18.74 11.04
N LEU A 95 -7.81 19.87 10.32
CA LEU A 95 -6.91 20.18 9.21
C LEU A 95 -5.44 20.51 9.61
N TYR A 96 -5.11 20.40 10.87
CA TYR A 96 -3.76 20.58 11.41
C TYR A 96 -3.19 19.29 12.01
N ALA A 97 -3.97 18.21 12.07
CA ALA A 97 -3.51 16.95 12.62
C ALA A 97 -2.33 16.39 11.82
N TYR A 98 -1.33 15.86 12.51
CA TYR A 98 -0.26 15.06 11.95
C TYR A 98 -0.59 13.59 12.20
N CYS A 99 -0.59 12.79 11.15
CA CYS A 99 -0.79 11.33 11.22
C CYS A 99 -2.04 10.92 12.03
N GLY A 100 -3.16 11.66 11.90
CA GLY A 100 -4.36 11.39 12.67
C GLY A 100 -4.16 11.36 14.19
N SER A 101 -3.08 11.99 14.71
CA SER A 101 -2.60 11.91 16.10
C SER A 101 -2.07 10.52 16.49
N ASN A 102 -1.70 9.69 15.53
CA ASN A 102 -1.09 8.37 15.75
C ASN A 102 0.22 8.20 14.94
N PRO A 103 1.29 8.96 15.27
CA PRO A 103 2.53 8.94 14.52
C PRO A 103 3.37 7.67 14.73
N VAL A 104 2.97 6.77 15.64
CA VAL A 104 3.61 5.45 15.80
C VAL A 104 3.28 4.52 14.64
N VAL A 105 2.09 4.67 14.05
CA VAL A 105 1.59 3.81 12.96
C VAL A 105 1.66 4.51 11.62
N TYR A 106 1.56 5.84 11.60
CA TYR A 106 1.46 6.64 10.38
C TYR A 106 2.64 7.61 10.26
N CYS A 107 3.00 7.92 9.03
CA CYS A 107 3.88 9.04 8.68
C CYS A 107 3.24 9.85 7.56
N ASP A 108 3.64 11.10 7.39
CA ASP A 108 3.22 11.94 6.24
C ASP A 108 4.46 12.40 5.47
N PRO A 109 4.87 11.71 4.40
CA PRO A 109 6.06 12.08 3.64
C PRO A 109 5.88 13.35 2.80
N SER A 110 4.65 13.71 2.51
CA SER A 110 4.31 14.78 1.57
C SER A 110 3.85 16.09 2.24
N GLY A 111 3.37 15.97 3.47
CA GLY A 111 2.68 17.04 4.16
C GLY A 111 1.26 17.30 3.68
N TYR A 112 0.62 16.31 3.01
CA TYR A 112 -0.76 16.35 2.54
C TYR A 112 -1.62 15.21 3.08
N ALA A 113 -1.06 14.00 3.20
CA ALA A 113 -1.82 12.82 3.56
C ALA A 113 -1.00 11.85 4.38
N ASP A 114 -1.62 11.29 5.40
CA ASP A 114 -1.03 10.25 6.23
C ASP A 114 -0.90 8.94 5.45
N CYS A 115 0.25 8.30 5.55
CA CYS A 115 0.45 6.93 5.12
C CYS A 115 0.98 6.10 6.28
N LYS A 116 0.62 4.83 6.34
CA LYS A 116 1.23 3.90 7.30
C LYS A 116 2.74 3.88 7.07
N SER A 117 3.53 4.01 8.14
CA SER A 117 4.98 3.99 8.05
C SER A 117 5.43 2.65 7.45
N LYS A 118 6.05 2.72 6.28
CA LYS A 118 6.63 1.56 5.61
C LYS A 118 7.99 1.97 5.07
N THR A 119 8.96 1.11 5.22
CA THR A 119 10.29 1.27 4.64
C THR A 119 10.20 1.67 3.16
N SER A 120 10.99 2.66 2.76
CA SER A 120 10.93 3.34 1.46
C SER A 120 10.93 2.44 0.22
N ALA A 121 11.57 1.26 0.27
CA ALA A 121 11.55 0.28 -0.82
C ALA A 121 10.16 -0.34 -1.05
N HIS A 122 9.28 -0.30 -0.06
CA HIS A 122 7.92 -0.83 -0.10
C HIS A 122 6.96 0.09 -0.87
N ASN A 123 7.13 1.40 -0.71
CA ASN A 123 6.25 2.39 -1.36
C ASN A 123 6.53 2.55 -2.87
N GLU A 124 7.76 2.34 -3.32
CA GLU A 124 8.08 2.41 -4.76
C GLU A 124 7.44 1.28 -5.56
N ALA A 125 7.37 0.06 -5.01
CA ALA A 125 6.74 -1.08 -5.68
C ALA A 125 5.21 -0.92 -5.80
N ILE A 126 4.58 -0.24 -4.83
CA ILE A 126 3.13 -0.03 -4.81
C ILE A 126 2.72 1.15 -5.70
N ASN A 127 3.49 2.24 -5.69
CA ASN A 127 3.20 3.45 -6.46
C ASN A 127 3.45 3.29 -7.97
N ASN A 128 4.21 2.27 -8.39
CA ASN A 128 4.48 1.95 -9.80
C ASN A 128 3.58 0.84 -10.35
N THR A 129 2.55 0.41 -9.64
CA THR A 129 1.63 -0.62 -10.14
C THR A 129 0.77 -0.06 -11.27
N ASP A 130 0.88 -0.67 -12.45
CA ASP A 130 0.03 -0.35 -13.59
C ASP A 130 -1.33 -1.04 -13.46
N TYR A 131 -2.36 -0.26 -13.18
CA TYR A 131 -3.75 -0.74 -13.05
C TYR A 131 -4.52 -0.78 -14.37
N SER A 132 -3.88 -0.51 -15.51
CA SER A 132 -4.56 -0.45 -16.83
C SER A 132 -5.23 -1.77 -17.24
N SER A 133 -4.72 -2.89 -16.73
CA SER A 133 -5.29 -4.23 -16.97
C SER A 133 -6.58 -4.50 -16.20
N ILE A 134 -6.90 -3.70 -15.16
CA ILE A 134 -8.14 -3.85 -14.39
C ILE A 134 -9.27 -3.11 -15.10
N SER A 135 -10.16 -3.86 -15.76
CA SER A 135 -11.23 -3.30 -16.60
C SER A 135 -12.21 -2.42 -15.82
N ALA A 136 -12.49 -2.76 -14.56
CA ALA A 136 -13.38 -2.01 -13.69
C ALA A 136 -12.83 -0.62 -13.31
N TYR A 137 -11.53 -0.40 -13.45
CA TYR A 137 -10.88 0.87 -13.12
C TYR A 137 -10.82 1.86 -14.28
N ARG A 138 -11.38 1.52 -15.44
CA ARG A 138 -11.39 2.41 -16.61
C ARG A 138 -12.19 3.68 -16.33
N GLY A 139 -11.50 4.82 -16.37
CA GLY A 139 -12.09 6.14 -16.10
C GLY A 139 -12.27 6.45 -14.62
N ILE A 140 -11.73 5.61 -13.73
CA ILE A 140 -11.70 5.83 -12.30
C ILE A 140 -10.32 6.38 -11.91
N ASP A 141 -10.33 7.35 -11.02
CA ASP A 141 -9.12 7.81 -10.35
C ASP A 141 -8.73 6.79 -9.26
N VAL A 142 -7.81 5.89 -9.59
CA VAL A 142 -7.39 4.79 -8.72
C VAL A 142 -6.74 5.29 -7.43
N GLU A 143 -6.19 6.52 -7.43
CA GLU A 143 -5.58 7.11 -6.24
C GLU A 143 -6.60 7.40 -5.13
N LYS A 144 -7.88 7.53 -5.49
CA LYS A 144 -8.98 7.67 -4.51
C LYS A 144 -9.37 6.40 -3.79
N ILE A 145 -8.88 5.24 -4.27
CA ILE A 145 -9.11 3.95 -3.62
C ILE A 145 -8.02 3.76 -2.56
N PRO A 146 -8.35 3.50 -1.29
CA PRO A 146 -7.33 3.15 -0.31
C PRO A 146 -6.52 1.95 -0.79
N ILE A 147 -5.21 1.98 -0.59
CA ILE A 147 -4.26 1.05 -1.23
C ILE A 147 -4.57 -0.42 -0.93
N GLU A 148 -5.02 -0.73 0.28
CA GLU A 148 -5.39 -2.07 0.72
C GLU A 148 -6.65 -2.60 0.03
N TYR A 149 -7.47 -1.72 -0.56
CA TYR A 149 -8.68 -2.08 -1.34
C TYR A 149 -8.48 -2.03 -2.85
N ARG A 150 -7.29 -1.64 -3.33
CA ARG A 150 -6.98 -1.71 -4.75
C ARG A 150 -6.75 -3.15 -5.17
N ALA A 151 -7.45 -3.60 -6.21
CA ALA A 151 -7.15 -4.88 -6.81
C ALA A 151 -5.73 -4.85 -7.39
N ASP A 152 -4.86 -5.75 -6.94
CA ASP A 152 -3.51 -5.85 -7.49
C ASP A 152 -3.56 -6.64 -8.81
N PRO A 153 -3.07 -6.10 -9.92
CA PRO A 153 -3.05 -6.79 -11.21
C PRO A 153 -2.36 -8.16 -11.17
N ARG A 154 -1.35 -8.31 -10.31
CA ARG A 154 -0.60 -9.56 -10.11
C ARG A 154 -1.39 -10.63 -9.34
N LEU A 155 -2.47 -10.25 -8.70
CA LEU A 155 -3.40 -11.14 -7.96
C LEU A 155 -4.75 -11.26 -8.67
N THR A 156 -4.84 -10.83 -9.93
CA THR A 156 -6.10 -10.73 -10.68
C THR A 156 -6.09 -11.64 -11.87
N THR A 157 -7.13 -12.48 -12.02
CA THR A 157 -7.34 -13.37 -13.15
C THR A 157 -8.70 -13.12 -13.82
N GLN A 158 -8.84 -13.52 -15.09
CA GLN A 158 -10.10 -13.44 -15.83
C GLN A 158 -10.92 -14.70 -15.62
N MET A 159 -12.14 -14.56 -15.11
CA MET A 159 -13.08 -15.66 -14.90
C MET A 159 -13.96 -15.91 -16.14
N ASN A 160 -14.46 -17.13 -16.29
CA ASN A 160 -15.31 -17.49 -17.41
C ASN A 160 -16.73 -16.93 -17.24
N PHE A 161 -17.27 -16.39 -18.32
CA PHE A 161 -18.69 -16.03 -18.36
C PHE A 161 -19.54 -17.29 -18.65
N LYS A 162 -20.54 -17.58 -17.79
CA LYS A 162 -21.41 -18.76 -17.90
C LYS A 162 -22.88 -18.40 -18.08
N GLY A 163 -23.22 -17.11 -18.00
CA GLY A 163 -24.61 -16.63 -18.04
C GLY A 163 -25.31 -16.73 -16.69
N LYS A 164 -26.39 -15.95 -16.53
CA LYS A 164 -27.06 -15.71 -15.22
C LYS A 164 -27.84 -16.90 -14.67
N ASP A 165 -28.20 -17.88 -15.50
CA ASP A 165 -29.07 -19.01 -15.12
C ASP A 165 -28.29 -20.28 -14.71
N LYS A 166 -27.05 -20.14 -14.28
CA LYS A 166 -26.18 -21.25 -13.90
C LYS A 166 -25.88 -21.26 -12.41
N SER A 167 -25.53 -22.41 -11.88
CA SER A 167 -24.99 -22.53 -10.51
C SER A 167 -23.50 -22.11 -10.45
N GLY A 168 -23.03 -21.68 -9.29
CA GLY A 168 -21.61 -21.33 -9.08
C GLY A 168 -21.16 -20.05 -9.80
N ILE A 169 -22.09 -19.11 -9.99
CA ILE A 169 -21.85 -17.81 -10.63
C ILE A 169 -22.10 -16.65 -9.67
N ASN A 170 -21.58 -15.46 -10.02
CA ASN A 170 -21.99 -14.21 -9.39
C ASN A 170 -23.28 -13.64 -10.05
N ALA A 171 -23.80 -12.54 -9.55
CA ALA A 171 -25.06 -11.92 -10.05
C ALA A 171 -24.98 -11.49 -11.52
N ALA A 172 -23.79 -11.24 -12.06
CA ALA A 172 -23.55 -10.87 -13.45
C ALA A 172 -23.32 -12.06 -14.38
N GLY A 173 -23.27 -13.30 -13.87
CA GLY A 173 -23.10 -14.52 -14.68
C GLY A 173 -21.65 -15.01 -14.79
N TRP A 174 -20.73 -14.44 -14.04
CA TRP A 174 -19.33 -14.88 -14.02
C TRP A 174 -19.10 -16.00 -13.03
N GLU A 175 -18.24 -16.93 -13.39
CA GLU A 175 -17.89 -18.12 -12.60
C GLU A 175 -17.25 -17.76 -11.26
N ARG A 176 -17.81 -18.27 -10.15
CA ARG A 176 -17.21 -18.23 -8.81
C ARG A 176 -16.38 -19.48 -8.60
N ASN A 177 -15.13 -19.44 -9.00
CA ASN A 177 -14.23 -20.59 -8.90
C ASN A 177 -12.88 -20.17 -8.27
N ALA A 178 -12.85 -20.20 -6.93
CA ALA A 178 -11.65 -19.84 -6.19
C ALA A 178 -10.48 -20.78 -6.50
N SER A 179 -10.75 -22.10 -6.67
CA SER A 179 -9.70 -23.07 -6.99
C SER A 179 -9.04 -22.74 -8.35
N LYS A 180 -9.83 -22.46 -9.39
CA LYS A 180 -9.30 -22.00 -10.67
C LYS A 180 -8.43 -20.77 -10.50
N HIS A 181 -8.96 -19.73 -9.81
CA HIS A 181 -8.26 -18.47 -9.59
C HIS A 181 -6.89 -18.68 -8.94
N PHE A 182 -6.83 -19.40 -7.81
CA PHE A 182 -5.58 -19.57 -7.10
C PHE A 182 -4.61 -20.52 -7.80
N ASN A 183 -5.08 -21.51 -8.56
CA ASN A 183 -4.20 -22.34 -9.39
C ASN A 183 -3.56 -21.50 -10.53
N GLU A 184 -4.33 -20.66 -11.22
CA GLU A 184 -3.79 -19.75 -12.24
C GLU A 184 -2.73 -18.80 -11.65
N LEU A 185 -3.00 -18.22 -10.48
CA LEU A 185 -2.02 -17.36 -9.79
C LEU A 185 -0.76 -18.13 -9.35
N LEU A 186 -0.89 -19.38 -8.94
CA LEU A 186 0.25 -20.22 -8.59
C LEU A 186 1.10 -20.55 -9.81
N ASP A 187 0.47 -20.89 -10.93
CA ASP A 187 1.14 -21.22 -12.19
C ASP A 187 1.89 -20.01 -12.77
N GLU A 188 1.27 -18.83 -12.74
CA GLU A 188 1.86 -17.60 -13.28
C GLU A 188 2.94 -17.01 -12.36
N HIS A 189 2.75 -17.13 -11.04
CA HIS A 189 3.56 -16.47 -10.03
C HIS A 189 3.95 -17.38 -8.85
N PRO A 190 4.64 -18.50 -9.06
CA PRO A 190 4.93 -19.48 -8.00
C PRO A 190 5.72 -18.88 -6.82
N LYS A 191 6.53 -17.86 -7.08
CA LYS A 191 7.37 -17.19 -6.05
C LYS A 191 6.60 -16.37 -5.01
N TYR A 192 5.31 -16.12 -5.22
CA TYR A 192 4.51 -15.36 -4.26
C TYR A 192 3.99 -16.23 -3.11
N TRP A 193 4.12 -17.55 -3.23
CA TRP A 193 3.48 -18.51 -2.35
C TRP A 193 4.50 -19.31 -1.56
N SER A 194 4.32 -19.35 -0.24
CA SER A 194 5.08 -20.27 0.61
C SER A 194 4.72 -21.73 0.31
N GLU A 195 5.56 -22.68 0.74
CA GLU A 195 5.27 -24.12 0.63
C GLU A 195 3.91 -24.49 1.28
N THR A 196 3.56 -23.82 2.38
CA THR A 196 2.25 -23.99 3.03
C THR A 196 1.11 -23.57 2.10
N ASN A 197 1.23 -22.41 1.45
CA ASN A 197 0.21 -21.90 0.54
C ASN A 197 0.13 -22.74 -0.75
N VAL A 198 1.24 -23.22 -1.29
CA VAL A 198 1.25 -24.17 -2.41
C VAL A 198 0.47 -25.44 -2.04
N THR A 199 0.76 -26.06 -0.89
CA THR A 199 0.05 -27.24 -0.42
C THR A 199 -1.46 -27.01 -0.24
N ARG A 200 -1.84 -25.82 0.22
CA ARG A 200 -3.26 -25.43 0.38
C ARG A 200 -3.95 -25.33 -0.97
N ILE A 201 -3.33 -24.63 -1.93
CA ILE A 201 -3.88 -24.44 -3.29
C ILE A 201 -4.04 -25.79 -3.99
N ASP A 202 -3.02 -26.64 -3.95
CA ASP A 202 -3.04 -28.01 -4.53
C ASP A 202 -4.13 -28.88 -3.91
N SER A 203 -4.45 -28.66 -2.63
CA SER A 203 -5.54 -29.35 -1.92
C SER A 203 -6.91 -28.71 -2.15
N GLY A 204 -7.03 -27.69 -3.02
CA GLY A 204 -8.28 -26.98 -3.28
C GLY A 204 -8.72 -26.03 -2.15
N LEU A 205 -7.83 -25.74 -1.21
CA LEU A 205 -8.07 -24.79 -0.13
C LEU A 205 -7.56 -23.40 -0.53
N VAL A 206 -8.24 -22.36 -0.07
CA VAL A 206 -7.77 -20.98 -0.27
C VAL A 206 -6.48 -20.73 0.51
N PRO A 207 -5.50 -20.01 -0.08
CA PRO A 207 -4.27 -19.62 0.61
C PRO A 207 -4.54 -18.65 1.75
N ILE A 208 -3.51 -18.38 2.57
CA ILE A 208 -3.54 -17.43 3.66
C ILE A 208 -2.51 -16.33 3.43
N VAL A 209 -2.75 -15.16 4.03
CA VAL A 209 -1.76 -14.10 4.10
C VAL A 209 -0.68 -14.51 5.09
N ASP A 210 0.50 -14.85 4.60
CA ASP A 210 1.66 -15.24 5.41
C ASP A 210 2.85 -14.30 5.19
N LYS A 211 3.98 -14.59 5.84
CA LYS A 211 5.17 -13.75 5.78
C LYS A 211 5.78 -13.66 4.37
N ASP A 212 5.70 -14.72 3.58
CA ASP A 212 6.23 -14.74 2.21
C ASP A 212 5.32 -13.92 1.30
N PHE A 213 4.00 -14.09 1.44
CA PHE A 213 3.03 -13.32 0.67
C PHE A 213 3.16 -11.80 0.88
N ILE A 214 3.30 -11.34 2.12
CA ILE A 214 3.42 -9.90 2.42
C ILE A 214 4.74 -9.28 1.94
N GLN A 215 5.79 -10.07 1.67
CA GLN A 215 7.01 -9.55 1.02
C GLN A 215 6.72 -9.04 -0.40
N HIS A 216 5.77 -9.66 -1.10
CA HIS A 216 5.34 -9.27 -2.44
C HIS A 216 4.16 -8.32 -2.44
N PHE A 217 3.30 -8.40 -1.40
CA PHE A 217 2.05 -7.64 -1.25
C PHE A 217 1.97 -6.95 0.11
N PRO A 218 2.84 -5.97 0.35
CA PRO A 218 2.99 -5.32 1.65
C PRO A 218 1.77 -4.51 2.09
N GLN A 219 0.89 -4.14 1.15
CA GLN A 219 -0.39 -3.50 1.47
C GLN A 219 -1.28 -4.38 2.37
N TYR A 220 -0.96 -5.67 2.52
CA TYR A 220 -1.71 -6.64 3.35
C TYR A 220 -1.01 -7.01 4.67
N ASN A 221 0.01 -6.26 5.09
CA ASN A 221 0.76 -6.54 6.33
C ASN A 221 -0.12 -6.71 7.57
N ASP A 222 -1.17 -5.91 7.67
CA ASP A 222 -2.06 -5.92 8.84
C ASP A 222 -3.08 -7.06 8.83
N THR A 223 -3.04 -7.92 7.80
CA THR A 223 -3.99 -9.01 7.60
C THR A 223 -3.32 -10.40 7.65
N VAL A 224 -2.11 -10.47 8.20
CA VAL A 224 -1.38 -11.76 8.36
C VAL A 224 -2.22 -12.75 9.15
N GLY A 225 -2.41 -13.95 8.58
CA GLY A 225 -3.28 -15.00 9.11
C GLY A 225 -4.65 -15.07 8.44
N ASP A 226 -5.09 -14.03 7.74
CA ASP A 226 -6.35 -14.04 7.01
C ASP A 226 -6.32 -15.03 5.85
N LYS A 227 -7.47 -15.60 5.54
CA LYS A 227 -7.69 -16.31 4.28
C LYS A 227 -7.77 -15.32 3.13
N LEU A 228 -7.22 -15.68 1.98
CA LEU A 228 -7.42 -14.92 0.76
C LEU A 228 -8.77 -15.30 0.12
N ILE A 229 -9.61 -14.31 -0.07
CA ILE A 229 -10.94 -14.48 -0.65
C ILE A 229 -10.90 -14.16 -2.14
N HIS A 230 -11.51 -15.03 -2.96
CA HIS A 230 -11.77 -14.79 -4.36
C HIS A 230 -12.87 -13.73 -4.50
N HIS A 231 -12.49 -12.52 -4.93
CA HIS A 231 -13.38 -11.37 -5.03
C HIS A 231 -13.51 -10.90 -6.48
N HIS A 232 -14.74 -10.80 -6.99
CA HIS A 232 -15.01 -10.24 -8.30
C HIS A 232 -15.01 -8.71 -8.25
N ILE A 233 -14.04 -8.07 -8.91
CA ILE A 233 -13.85 -6.62 -8.94
C ILE A 233 -15.09 -5.96 -9.56
N GLY A 234 -15.75 -5.09 -8.79
CA GLY A 234 -16.99 -4.43 -9.22
C GLY A 234 -18.16 -5.38 -9.52
N GLY A 235 -18.02 -6.67 -9.21
CA GLY A 235 -18.97 -7.71 -9.60
C GLY A 235 -18.77 -8.22 -11.02
N GLY A 236 -17.72 -7.81 -11.71
CA GLY A 236 -17.41 -8.16 -13.11
C GLY A 236 -16.68 -9.50 -13.29
N GLY A 237 -16.05 -9.64 -14.45
CA GLY A 237 -15.38 -10.88 -14.87
C GLY A 237 -13.99 -11.07 -14.31
N GLN A 238 -13.33 -10.01 -13.87
CA GLN A 238 -12.03 -10.12 -13.23
C GLN A 238 -12.18 -10.41 -11.73
N ALA A 239 -11.40 -11.38 -11.24
CA ALA A 239 -11.36 -11.72 -9.83
C ALA A 239 -9.95 -11.48 -9.27
N THR A 240 -9.88 -10.91 -8.08
CA THR A 240 -8.65 -10.66 -7.36
C THR A 240 -8.64 -11.36 -5.99
N ALA A 241 -7.44 -11.64 -5.47
CA ALA A 241 -7.28 -12.19 -4.13
C ALA A 241 -7.28 -11.06 -3.09
N VAL A 242 -8.21 -11.11 -2.12
CA VAL A 242 -8.37 -10.09 -1.08
C VAL A 242 -8.38 -10.76 0.29
N PRO A 243 -7.64 -10.25 1.29
CA PRO A 243 -7.73 -10.74 2.68
C PRO A 243 -9.17 -10.73 3.22
N GLU A 244 -9.51 -11.74 4.02
CA GLU A 244 -10.87 -11.92 4.54
C GLU A 244 -11.38 -10.72 5.34
N THR A 245 -10.52 -10.10 6.15
CA THR A 245 -10.86 -8.91 6.94
C THR A 245 -11.24 -7.72 6.05
N LEU A 246 -10.55 -7.53 4.92
CA LEU A 246 -10.86 -6.46 3.97
C LEU A 246 -12.09 -6.77 3.11
N HIS A 247 -12.45 -8.06 2.97
CA HIS A 247 -13.61 -8.47 2.18
C HIS A 247 -14.93 -8.31 2.95
N LYS A 248 -14.92 -8.51 4.28
CA LYS A 248 -16.10 -8.54 5.15
C LYS A 248 -16.29 -7.24 5.94
N GLY A 249 -17.53 -6.97 6.34
CA GLY A 249 -17.88 -5.99 7.35
C GLY A 249 -18.26 -4.62 6.83
N PHE A 250 -18.52 -3.72 7.79
CA PHE A 250 -18.78 -2.30 7.55
C PHE A 250 -17.47 -1.64 7.10
N GLY A 251 -17.40 -1.19 5.86
CA GLY A 251 -16.18 -0.66 5.27
C GLY A 251 -15.37 -1.67 4.44
N GLY A 252 -15.87 -2.90 4.22
CA GLY A 252 -15.23 -3.87 3.35
C GLY A 252 -15.23 -3.44 1.88
N ILE A 253 -14.44 -4.15 1.06
CA ILE A 253 -14.20 -3.81 -0.36
C ILE A 253 -15.47 -3.52 -1.16
N HIS A 254 -16.57 -4.20 -0.88
CA HIS A 254 -17.85 -3.96 -1.57
C HIS A 254 -18.41 -2.56 -1.35
N ASN A 255 -18.21 -1.97 -0.16
CA ASN A 255 -18.66 -0.61 0.14
C ASN A 255 -17.75 0.41 -0.55
N VAL A 256 -16.44 0.19 -0.50
CA VAL A 256 -15.45 1.02 -1.23
C VAL A 256 -15.77 1.02 -2.73
N GLU A 257 -15.98 -0.16 -3.34
CA GLU A 257 -16.36 -0.28 -4.75
C GLU A 257 -17.65 0.46 -5.11
N LYS A 258 -18.63 0.46 -4.19
CA LYS A 258 -19.89 1.18 -4.37
C LYS A 258 -19.70 2.69 -4.29
N GLU A 259 -18.93 3.18 -3.32
CA GLU A 259 -18.66 4.60 -3.10
C GLU A 259 -17.91 5.23 -4.27
N ILE A 260 -16.95 4.52 -4.85
CA ILE A 260 -16.16 4.98 -6.01
C ILE A 260 -16.79 4.65 -7.36
N GLY A 261 -17.96 3.99 -7.37
CA GLY A 261 -18.76 3.75 -8.57
C GLY A 261 -18.21 2.69 -9.53
N ILE A 262 -17.32 1.79 -9.10
CA ILE A 262 -16.79 0.71 -9.96
C ILE A 262 -17.70 -0.52 -10.00
N ARG A 263 -18.64 -0.63 -9.07
CA ARG A 263 -19.56 -1.77 -9.08
C ARG A 263 -20.51 -1.69 -10.27
N GLY A 264 -20.48 -2.72 -11.10
CA GLY A 264 -21.25 -2.77 -12.36
C GLY A 264 -20.63 -1.99 -13.52
N ASN A 265 -19.41 -1.47 -13.38
CA ASN A 265 -18.69 -0.74 -14.43
C ASN A 265 -17.76 -1.64 -15.27
N ASP A 266 -18.03 -2.93 -15.33
CA ASP A 266 -17.27 -3.87 -16.16
C ASP A 266 -17.87 -3.99 -17.56
N LYS A 267 -17.26 -3.30 -18.52
CA LYS A 267 -17.66 -3.36 -19.94
C LYS A 267 -17.54 -4.76 -20.57
N LEU A 268 -16.72 -5.65 -19.99
CA LEU A 268 -16.64 -7.04 -20.44
C LEU A 268 -17.90 -7.81 -20.08
N THR A 269 -18.55 -7.49 -18.94
CA THR A 269 -19.86 -8.06 -18.58
C THR A 269 -20.92 -7.69 -19.61
N ASP A 270 -20.99 -6.41 -19.99
CA ASP A 270 -21.95 -5.93 -21.00
C ASP A 270 -21.70 -6.58 -22.35
N MET A 271 -20.43 -6.70 -22.77
CA MET A 271 -20.05 -7.36 -24.00
C MET A 271 -20.39 -8.87 -23.97
N ALA A 272 -20.07 -9.54 -22.86
CA ALA A 272 -20.37 -10.97 -22.70
C ALA A 272 -21.88 -11.25 -22.70
N GLU A 273 -22.69 -10.38 -22.08
CA GLU A 273 -24.15 -10.47 -22.13
C GLU A 273 -24.68 -10.26 -23.55
N THR A 274 -24.13 -9.32 -24.32
CA THR A 274 -24.50 -9.07 -25.72
C THR A 274 -24.18 -10.30 -26.55
N LEU A 275 -22.96 -10.80 -26.53
CA LEU A 275 -22.54 -11.99 -27.27
C LEU A 275 -23.37 -13.22 -26.89
N SER A 276 -23.73 -13.40 -25.62
CA SER A 276 -24.55 -14.54 -25.19
C SER A 276 -26.00 -14.51 -25.72
N LYS A 277 -26.51 -13.32 -26.02
CA LYS A 277 -27.83 -13.16 -26.64
C LYS A 277 -27.79 -13.50 -28.14
N ASP A 278 -26.71 -13.15 -28.83
CA ASP A 278 -26.52 -13.40 -30.25
C ASP A 278 -26.31 -14.89 -30.57
N TYR A 279 -25.80 -15.69 -29.62
CA TYR A 279 -25.60 -17.14 -29.76
C TYR A 279 -26.82 -18.01 -29.40
N LYS A 280 -27.95 -17.41 -29.02
CA LYS A 280 -29.20 -18.14 -28.70
C LYS A 280 -30.20 -18.22 -29.87
N HIS A 281 -29.74 -17.99 -31.10
CA HIS A 281 -30.55 -18.17 -32.34
C HIS A 281 -30.05 -19.29 -33.18
#